data_64b0d58f4f0b531ca27e79a2640500a0
#
_entry.id   64b0d58f4f0b531ca27e79a2640500a0
#
_cell.length_a   1.000
_cell.length_b   1.000
_cell.length_c   1.000
_cell.angle_alpha   90.00
_cell.angle_beta   90.00
_cell.angle_gamma   90.00
#
_symmetry.space_group_name_H-M   'P 1'
#
loop_
_entity.id
_entity.type
_entity.pdbx_description
1 polymer ?
#
loop_
_entity_poly.entity_id
_entity_poly.type
_entity_poly.pdbx_seq_one_letter_code
_entity_poly.pdbx_strand_id
1 'polypeptide(L)'
;MASIAHAEQHAALTHHVRQAVTSGRAARMGSLPGTTQLDLAIMLPLRHEGDLDRLLLNFADPAAPGYREPLSVKEFTAGYGPTQQDYDKVSRFAEANNLTIVATSPNRIVLDVRGSAADIEKAFHLSIGVYQHPTENRTFYAPDREPTLDLDVPLWHISGLDNYSRPHPLYKHRPVEANSNPDFSNPSPLTGSGPGRQYLGSDMRAAYYGSGPLDGTGQSVGLFEFLGYELSDVTLYFQTVNQPLNVAVKGVSVKGAKLGCPAKFCDDTEQDLDIVQAISMAPAMTEALVYVGNNDVDIFNQMATDNIAKQLSCSWGWDPVDSNIDDPIFKEFAAQGQNLFAASGDNGAYVGTNKNNDDAWPADDANLVSVGATHLVTQGAGGPWDSEIAWNFSGGGPSPAKLRIPGYQQLAGVINSSNAGSTAYRNAPDVAAEGDFDNFVCSDGSCSGGWAGTSFAAPRWAGFMALINQQAVANGRKPLGFLNPLIYRIGIGSNYDSDFHDIVSGNNTKFNAVVGYDLVDGWGSMNGSNLIDALAGKAK
;
A
#
# COMPACT_ATOMS: atom_id res chain seq x y z
N MET A 1 43.05 -4.25 -37.56
CA MET A 1 42.69 -3.57 -36.29
C MET A 1 41.21 -3.75 -36.11
N ALA A 2 40.81 -4.66 -35.22
CA ALA A 2 39.41 -4.83 -34.87
C ALA A 2 39.01 -3.67 -33.94
N SER A 3 38.04 -2.88 -34.38
CA SER A 3 37.40 -1.84 -33.55
C SER A 3 36.66 -2.56 -32.42
N ILE A 4 37.15 -2.44 -31.20
CA ILE A 4 36.39 -2.80 -30.01
C ILE A 4 35.30 -1.73 -29.91
N ALA A 5 34.10 -2.09 -30.36
CA ALA A 5 32.92 -1.29 -30.04
C ALA A 5 32.78 -1.31 -28.51
N HIS A 6 33.05 -0.18 -27.87
CA HIS A 6 32.65 0.00 -26.47
C HIS A 6 31.12 0.00 -26.47
N ALA A 7 30.53 -0.93 -25.72
CA ALA A 7 29.12 -0.84 -25.44
C ALA A 7 28.85 0.52 -24.74
N GLU A 8 27.82 1.23 -25.17
CA GLU A 8 27.41 2.44 -24.48
C GLU A 8 26.99 2.03 -23.06
N GLN A 9 27.57 2.67 -22.05
CA GLN A 9 27.17 2.45 -20.67
C GLN A 9 25.83 3.13 -20.42
N HIS A 10 24.83 2.36 -20.01
CA HIS A 10 23.52 2.88 -19.65
C HIS A 10 23.39 2.92 -18.12
N ALA A 11 22.83 4.02 -17.61
CA ALA A 11 22.40 4.13 -16.21
C ALA A 11 20.99 3.57 -16.06
N ALA A 12 20.61 3.15 -14.84
CA ALA A 12 19.23 2.88 -14.51
C ALA A 12 18.40 4.19 -14.56
N LEU A 13 17.08 4.06 -14.77
CA LEU A 13 16.19 5.21 -14.93
C LEU A 13 15.83 5.89 -13.61
N THR A 14 16.01 5.18 -12.48
CA THR A 14 15.77 5.65 -11.11
C THR A 14 17.10 5.86 -10.37
N HIS A 15 17.03 6.50 -9.20
CA HIS A 15 18.19 6.71 -8.34
C HIS A 15 18.41 5.56 -7.37
N HIS A 16 19.69 5.37 -6.95
CA HIS A 16 20.09 4.28 -6.02
C HIS A 16 20.93 4.81 -4.85
N VAL A 17 21.51 6.01 -4.98
CA VAL A 17 22.40 6.53 -3.95
C VAL A 17 21.62 7.37 -2.95
N ARG A 18 21.61 6.94 -1.70
CA ARG A 18 20.93 7.65 -0.61
C ARG A 18 21.48 9.06 -0.43
N GLN A 19 20.58 10.03 -0.24
CA GLN A 19 20.97 11.42 0.04
C GLN A 19 21.86 11.54 1.28
N ALA A 20 21.66 10.66 2.29
CA ALA A 20 22.51 10.62 3.48
C ALA A 20 23.98 10.31 3.14
N VAL A 21 24.23 9.51 2.10
CA VAL A 21 25.57 9.20 1.58
C VAL A 21 26.14 10.37 0.79
N THR A 22 25.38 10.89 -0.20
CA THR A 22 25.86 11.98 -1.09
C THR A 22 26.10 13.30 -0.36
N SER A 23 25.30 13.59 0.69
CA SER A 23 25.45 14.80 1.51
C SER A 23 26.51 14.66 2.61
N GLY A 24 27.10 13.48 2.81
CA GLY A 24 28.06 13.21 3.89
C GLY A 24 27.43 13.12 5.29
N ARG A 25 26.11 13.10 5.43
CA ARG A 25 25.44 12.89 6.74
C ARG A 25 25.67 11.49 7.29
N ALA A 26 25.82 10.48 6.43
CA ALA A 26 26.17 9.13 6.80
C ALA A 26 27.69 8.94 6.77
N ALA A 27 28.33 8.78 7.93
CA ALA A 27 29.76 8.54 8.01
C ALA A 27 30.11 7.16 7.47
N ARG A 28 31.06 7.10 6.52
CA ARG A 28 31.53 5.81 5.98
C ARG A 28 32.38 5.09 7.02
N MET A 29 32.02 3.85 7.34
CA MET A 29 32.69 3.00 8.32
C MET A 29 33.65 2.00 7.68
N GLY A 30 33.45 1.70 6.37
CA GLY A 30 34.26 0.74 5.63
C GLY A 30 33.61 0.35 4.30
N SER A 31 34.05 -0.77 3.75
CA SER A 31 33.43 -1.41 2.58
C SER A 31 32.68 -2.67 3.02
N LEU A 32 31.62 -3.00 2.31
CA LEU A 32 30.94 -4.28 2.50
C LEU A 32 31.91 -5.42 2.14
N PRO A 33 32.03 -6.49 2.96
CA PRO A 33 32.89 -7.61 2.60
C PRO A 33 32.50 -8.20 1.25
N GLY A 34 33.45 -8.32 0.32
CA GLY A 34 33.19 -8.76 -1.04
C GLY A 34 32.53 -10.15 -1.18
N THR A 35 32.61 -10.98 -0.12
CA THR A 35 31.97 -12.31 -0.06
C THR A 35 30.51 -12.26 0.45
N THR A 36 30.03 -11.10 0.89
CA THR A 36 28.64 -10.94 1.34
C THR A 36 27.69 -11.23 0.18
N GLN A 37 26.73 -12.13 0.41
CA GLN A 37 25.71 -12.43 -0.60
C GLN A 37 24.57 -11.41 -0.47
N LEU A 38 24.18 -10.85 -1.60
CA LEU A 38 23.02 -9.95 -1.71
C LEU A 38 22.01 -10.55 -2.68
N ASP A 39 20.75 -10.39 -2.35
CA ASP A 39 19.61 -10.63 -3.24
C ASP A 39 19.22 -9.30 -3.88
N LEU A 40 19.09 -9.28 -5.20
CA LEU A 40 18.70 -8.10 -5.96
C LEU A 40 17.48 -8.41 -6.81
N ALA A 41 16.55 -7.45 -6.86
CA ALA A 41 15.47 -7.43 -7.85
C ALA A 41 15.82 -6.43 -8.96
N ILE A 42 16.17 -6.93 -10.13
CA ILE A 42 16.48 -6.11 -11.31
C ILE A 42 15.17 -5.83 -12.04
N MET A 43 14.78 -4.56 -12.11
CA MET A 43 13.53 -4.14 -12.73
C MET A 43 13.77 -3.57 -14.12
N LEU A 44 12.91 -3.96 -15.06
CA LEU A 44 12.89 -3.42 -16.42
C LEU A 44 11.72 -2.42 -16.56
N PRO A 45 11.88 -1.36 -17.37
CA PRO A 45 10.81 -0.39 -17.59
C PRO A 45 9.66 -0.95 -18.43
N LEU A 46 8.48 -0.40 -18.22
CA LEU A 46 7.33 -0.64 -19.08
C LEU A 46 7.56 -0.06 -20.48
N ARG A 47 6.84 -0.61 -21.44
CA ARG A 47 6.74 -0.09 -22.80
C ARG A 47 5.43 0.67 -22.97
N HIS A 48 5.42 1.64 -23.90
CA HIS A 48 4.20 2.35 -24.29
C HIS A 48 3.43 2.99 -23.09
N GLU A 49 4.15 3.51 -22.10
CA GLU A 49 3.56 4.08 -20.88
C GLU A 49 2.47 5.12 -21.16
N GLY A 50 2.67 6.02 -22.13
CA GLY A 50 1.65 7.01 -22.49
C GLY A 50 0.35 6.41 -23.06
N ASP A 51 0.40 5.19 -23.63
CA ASP A 51 -0.80 4.46 -24.06
C ASP A 51 -1.47 3.78 -22.85
N LEU A 52 -0.66 3.29 -21.91
CA LEU A 52 -1.13 2.72 -20.65
C LEU A 52 -1.85 3.79 -19.81
N ASP A 53 -1.24 4.96 -19.63
CA ASP A 53 -1.87 6.06 -18.88
C ASP A 53 -3.23 6.46 -19.48
N ARG A 54 -3.35 6.48 -20.81
CA ARG A 54 -4.64 6.71 -21.48
C ARG A 54 -5.64 5.58 -21.24
N LEU A 55 -5.18 4.32 -21.23
CA LEU A 55 -6.02 3.18 -20.92
C LEU A 55 -6.59 3.27 -19.50
N LEU A 56 -5.76 3.62 -18.51
CA LEU A 56 -6.18 3.75 -17.11
C LEU A 56 -7.25 4.84 -16.94
N LEU A 57 -7.11 5.97 -17.63
CA LEU A 57 -8.14 7.02 -17.66
C LEU A 57 -9.46 6.54 -18.29
N ASN A 58 -9.37 5.72 -19.35
CA ASN A 58 -10.54 5.19 -20.06
C ASN A 58 -11.34 4.19 -19.19
N PHE A 59 -10.72 3.50 -18.24
CA PHE A 59 -11.43 2.59 -17.35
C PHE A 59 -12.54 3.27 -16.53
N ALA A 60 -12.39 4.54 -16.26
CA ALA A 60 -13.38 5.33 -15.53
C ALA A 60 -14.34 6.13 -16.42
N ASP A 61 -14.18 6.12 -17.74
CA ASP A 61 -15.04 6.84 -18.67
C ASP A 61 -16.08 5.90 -19.32
N PRO A 62 -17.38 6.02 -18.97
CA PRO A 62 -18.43 5.17 -19.56
C PRO A 62 -18.58 5.28 -21.08
N ALA A 63 -18.08 6.36 -21.68
CA ALA A 63 -18.11 6.57 -23.13
C ALA A 63 -16.88 6.02 -23.85
N ALA A 64 -15.84 5.67 -23.12
CA ALA A 64 -14.59 5.21 -23.72
C ALA A 64 -14.66 3.73 -24.13
N PRO A 65 -14.02 3.35 -25.25
CA PRO A 65 -13.74 1.95 -25.55
C PRO A 65 -12.90 1.33 -24.43
N GLY A 66 -13.31 0.15 -23.94
CA GLY A 66 -12.59 -0.54 -22.86
C GLY A 66 -13.00 -0.12 -21.44
N TYR A 67 -14.09 0.67 -21.31
CA TYR A 67 -14.66 0.98 -20.00
C TYR A 67 -14.85 -0.28 -19.15
N ARG A 68 -14.22 -0.32 -17.97
CA ARG A 68 -14.24 -1.47 -17.03
C ARG A 68 -13.82 -2.81 -17.66
N GLU A 69 -12.88 -2.78 -18.61
CA GLU A 69 -12.31 -3.99 -19.22
C GLU A 69 -10.86 -4.19 -18.76
N PRO A 70 -10.61 -4.67 -17.51
CA PRO A 70 -9.27 -4.89 -17.00
C PRO A 70 -8.52 -5.95 -17.81
N LEU A 71 -7.22 -5.78 -17.92
CA LEU A 71 -6.34 -6.69 -18.62
C LEU A 71 -6.03 -7.94 -17.76
N SER A 72 -5.76 -9.06 -18.42
CA SER A 72 -5.07 -10.18 -17.78
C SER A 72 -3.56 -9.90 -17.70
N VAL A 73 -2.83 -10.61 -16.83
CA VAL A 73 -1.35 -10.59 -16.77
C VAL A 73 -0.74 -10.77 -18.15
N LYS A 74 -1.25 -11.72 -18.94
CA LYS A 74 -0.77 -12.00 -20.30
C LYS A 74 -0.98 -10.83 -21.26
N GLU A 75 -2.14 -10.18 -21.21
CA GLU A 75 -2.45 -9.02 -22.08
C GLU A 75 -1.63 -7.81 -21.66
N PHE A 76 -1.50 -7.54 -20.37
CA PHE A 76 -0.63 -6.49 -19.86
C PHE A 76 0.81 -6.72 -20.29
N THR A 77 1.35 -7.92 -20.07
CA THR A 77 2.72 -8.28 -20.45
C THR A 77 2.97 -8.11 -21.96
N ALA A 78 2.01 -8.53 -22.79
CA ALA A 78 2.12 -8.41 -24.24
C ALA A 78 2.09 -6.96 -24.72
N GLY A 79 1.22 -6.12 -24.14
CA GLY A 79 1.04 -4.73 -24.51
C GLY A 79 2.11 -3.79 -23.92
N TYR A 80 2.40 -3.95 -22.65
CA TYR A 80 3.14 -2.97 -21.85
C TYR A 80 4.38 -3.51 -21.13
N GLY A 81 4.43 -4.81 -20.80
CA GLY A 81 5.59 -5.41 -20.15
C GLY A 81 6.83 -5.41 -21.05
N PRO A 82 8.04 -5.54 -20.51
CA PRO A 82 9.28 -5.65 -21.27
C PRO A 82 9.22 -6.75 -22.32
N THR A 83 9.97 -6.61 -23.43
CA THR A 83 10.03 -7.67 -24.43
C THR A 83 10.75 -8.90 -23.89
N GLN A 84 10.41 -10.09 -24.42
CA GLN A 84 11.16 -11.30 -24.05
C GLN A 84 12.64 -11.16 -24.42
N GLN A 85 12.94 -10.51 -25.55
CA GLN A 85 14.31 -10.30 -25.99
C GLN A 85 15.12 -9.46 -25.00
N ASP A 86 14.55 -8.38 -24.45
CA ASP A 86 15.23 -7.53 -23.50
C ASP A 86 15.40 -8.26 -22.15
N TYR A 87 14.37 -8.97 -21.69
CA TYR A 87 14.43 -9.79 -20.50
C TYR A 87 15.52 -10.88 -20.60
N ASP A 88 15.63 -11.55 -21.75
CA ASP A 88 16.69 -12.54 -22.02
C ASP A 88 18.09 -11.91 -22.06
N LYS A 89 18.23 -10.64 -22.52
CA LYS A 89 19.50 -9.92 -22.46
C LYS A 89 19.92 -9.65 -21.03
N VAL A 90 18.99 -9.19 -20.18
CA VAL A 90 19.26 -8.95 -18.76
C VAL A 90 19.62 -10.26 -18.04
N SER A 91 18.94 -11.36 -18.36
CA SER A 91 19.25 -12.69 -17.82
C SER A 91 20.68 -13.12 -18.19
N ARG A 92 21.08 -12.98 -19.47
CA ARG A 92 22.45 -13.29 -19.90
C ARG A 92 23.50 -12.36 -19.29
N PHE A 93 23.17 -11.08 -19.09
CA PHE A 93 24.05 -10.15 -18.38
C PHE A 93 24.29 -10.60 -16.94
N ALA A 94 23.24 -11.00 -16.21
CA ALA A 94 23.36 -11.52 -14.86
C ALA A 94 24.29 -12.75 -14.80
N GLU A 95 24.05 -13.75 -15.63
CA GLU A 95 24.87 -14.97 -15.70
C GLU A 95 26.33 -14.67 -16.06
N ALA A 96 26.58 -13.77 -17.01
CA ALA A 96 27.94 -13.39 -17.43
C ALA A 96 28.72 -12.64 -16.33
N ASN A 97 28.04 -12.07 -15.35
CA ASN A 97 28.61 -11.38 -14.21
C ASN A 97 28.55 -12.20 -12.90
N ASN A 98 28.40 -13.53 -12.97
CA ASN A 98 28.33 -14.46 -11.83
C ASN A 98 27.14 -14.18 -10.89
N LEU A 99 26.06 -13.56 -11.38
CA LEU A 99 24.84 -13.40 -10.62
C LEU A 99 23.92 -14.59 -10.92
N THR A 100 23.55 -15.34 -9.89
CA THR A 100 22.66 -16.49 -10.03
C THR A 100 21.22 -16.03 -10.12
N ILE A 101 20.51 -16.38 -11.19
CA ILE A 101 19.07 -16.13 -11.31
C ILE A 101 18.34 -17.02 -10.29
N VAL A 102 17.62 -16.40 -9.34
CA VAL A 102 16.87 -17.10 -8.31
C VAL A 102 15.37 -17.18 -8.60
N ALA A 103 14.82 -16.20 -9.35
CA ALA A 103 13.46 -16.24 -9.86
C ALA A 103 13.30 -15.40 -11.13
N THR A 104 12.25 -15.72 -11.91
CA THR A 104 11.82 -14.98 -13.08
C THR A 104 10.35 -14.60 -12.92
N SER A 105 9.95 -13.48 -13.53
CA SER A 105 8.60 -12.94 -13.41
C SER A 105 7.80 -13.12 -14.72
N PRO A 106 6.55 -13.61 -14.69
CA PRO A 106 5.71 -13.78 -15.87
C PRO A 106 5.46 -12.49 -16.66
N ASN A 107 5.35 -11.34 -15.95
CA ASN A 107 5.18 -10.01 -16.53
C ASN A 107 6.50 -9.42 -17.07
N ARG A 108 7.64 -10.06 -16.78
CA ARG A 108 9.00 -9.64 -17.19
C ARG A 108 9.45 -8.28 -16.61
N ILE A 109 8.75 -7.77 -15.61
CA ILE A 109 9.16 -6.52 -14.94
C ILE A 109 10.35 -6.78 -14.02
N VAL A 110 10.39 -7.92 -13.32
CA VAL A 110 11.38 -8.23 -12.29
C VAL A 110 12.18 -9.48 -12.67
N LEU A 111 13.50 -9.40 -12.57
CA LEU A 111 14.43 -10.53 -12.61
C LEU A 111 15.21 -10.57 -11.29
N ASP A 112 15.07 -11.68 -10.58
CA ASP A 112 15.70 -11.84 -9.27
C ASP A 112 17.01 -12.57 -9.38
N VAL A 113 18.04 -11.98 -8.81
CA VAL A 113 19.38 -12.51 -8.84
C VAL A 113 20.04 -12.49 -7.46
N ARG A 114 20.96 -13.41 -7.24
CA ARG A 114 21.85 -13.45 -6.07
C ARG A 114 23.29 -13.43 -6.50
N GLY A 115 24.10 -12.61 -5.84
CA GLY A 115 25.53 -12.53 -6.11
C GLY A 115 26.34 -12.08 -4.91
N SER A 116 27.66 -12.28 -5.00
CA SER A 116 28.58 -11.70 -4.02
C SER A 116 28.67 -10.18 -4.21
N ALA A 117 28.90 -9.43 -3.14
CA ALA A 117 29.11 -7.98 -3.23
C ALA A 117 30.22 -7.64 -4.25
N ALA A 118 31.29 -8.43 -4.34
CA ALA A 118 32.37 -8.22 -5.29
C ALA A 118 31.91 -8.39 -6.78
N ASP A 119 31.06 -9.38 -7.07
CA ASP A 119 30.50 -9.58 -8.42
C ASP A 119 29.52 -8.47 -8.77
N ILE A 120 28.69 -8.04 -7.81
CA ILE A 120 27.73 -6.95 -7.94
C ILE A 120 28.45 -5.62 -8.21
N GLU A 121 29.47 -5.28 -7.42
CA GLU A 121 30.29 -4.07 -7.62
C GLU A 121 30.91 -4.04 -9.02
N LYS A 122 31.38 -5.20 -9.49
CA LYS A 122 31.94 -5.33 -10.84
C LYS A 122 30.88 -5.21 -11.93
N ALA A 123 29.71 -5.87 -11.76
CA ALA A 123 28.64 -5.87 -12.74
C ALA A 123 28.03 -4.48 -12.96
N PHE A 124 27.91 -3.72 -11.89
CA PHE A 124 27.23 -2.41 -11.89
C PHE A 124 28.19 -1.21 -11.76
N HIS A 125 29.51 -1.44 -11.84
CA HIS A 125 30.59 -0.42 -11.81
C HIS A 125 30.50 0.54 -10.61
N LEU A 126 30.20 0.03 -9.43
CA LEU A 126 30.04 0.78 -8.19
C LEU A 126 30.85 0.15 -7.06
N SER A 127 30.85 0.78 -5.87
CA SER A 127 31.37 0.18 -4.64
C SER A 127 30.32 0.26 -3.55
N ILE A 128 30.15 -0.82 -2.79
CA ILE A 128 29.18 -0.88 -1.69
C ILE A 128 29.91 -0.54 -0.39
N GLY A 129 29.59 0.64 0.16
CA GLY A 129 30.09 1.10 1.44
C GLY A 129 29.22 0.63 2.60
N VAL A 130 29.81 0.55 3.78
CA VAL A 130 29.08 0.44 5.06
C VAL A 130 29.14 1.80 5.72
N TYR A 131 28.00 2.29 6.16
CA TYR A 131 27.84 3.64 6.71
C TYR A 131 27.13 3.59 8.06
N GLN A 132 27.43 4.55 8.95
CA GLN A 132 26.65 4.77 10.16
C GLN A 132 25.33 5.46 9.78
N HIS A 133 24.20 4.90 10.24
CA HIS A 133 22.90 5.52 10.01
C HIS A 133 22.82 6.87 10.75
N PRO A 134 22.33 7.96 10.10
CA PRO A 134 22.39 9.31 10.68
C PRO A 134 21.47 9.51 11.90
N THR A 135 20.40 8.73 12.02
CA THR A 135 19.37 8.88 13.06
C THR A 135 19.16 7.61 13.90
N GLU A 136 19.59 6.44 13.41
CA GLU A 136 19.42 5.17 14.09
C GLU A 136 20.77 4.63 14.60
N ASN A 137 20.74 3.88 15.69
CA ASN A 137 21.95 3.24 16.25
C ASN A 137 22.30 1.91 15.53
N ARG A 138 22.53 2.01 14.21
CA ARG A 138 22.95 0.89 13.37
C ARG A 138 23.80 1.34 12.20
N THR A 139 24.42 0.39 11.54
CA THR A 139 25.02 0.60 10.22
C THR A 139 24.07 0.14 9.12
N PHE A 140 24.29 0.66 7.91
CA PHE A 140 23.66 0.20 6.68
C PHE A 140 24.70 0.09 5.57
N TYR A 141 24.40 -0.68 4.53
CA TYR A 141 25.22 -0.66 3.31
C TYR A 141 24.46 0.10 2.20
N ALA A 142 25.22 0.73 1.32
CA ALA A 142 24.68 1.43 0.15
C ALA A 142 25.78 1.62 -0.92
N PRO A 143 25.39 1.82 -2.20
CA PRO A 143 26.32 2.15 -3.26
C PRO A 143 26.90 3.56 -3.09
N ASP A 144 28.14 3.75 -3.55
CA ASP A 144 28.85 5.04 -3.51
C ASP A 144 28.52 5.93 -4.72
N ARG A 145 27.93 5.36 -5.76
CA ARG A 145 27.55 6.01 -7.03
C ARG A 145 26.39 5.27 -7.69
N GLU A 146 25.74 5.94 -8.65
CA GLU A 146 24.69 5.32 -9.44
C GLU A 146 25.24 4.15 -10.26
N PRO A 147 24.49 3.03 -10.36
CA PRO A 147 24.90 1.88 -11.15
C PRO A 147 24.97 2.22 -12.63
N THR A 148 26.01 1.72 -13.29
CA THR A 148 26.15 1.72 -14.76
C THR A 148 26.49 0.31 -15.23
N LEU A 149 26.06 -0.06 -16.42
CA LEU A 149 26.19 -1.42 -16.94
C LEU A 149 26.54 -1.43 -18.42
N ASP A 150 27.26 -2.45 -18.85
CA ASP A 150 27.58 -2.74 -20.25
C ASP A 150 26.44 -3.56 -20.88
N LEU A 151 25.24 -2.95 -20.96
CA LEU A 151 24.02 -3.57 -21.47
C LEU A 151 23.24 -2.54 -22.31
N ASP A 152 22.74 -2.96 -23.48
CA ASP A 152 21.99 -2.11 -24.42
C ASP A 152 20.46 -2.11 -24.13
N VAL A 153 20.07 -2.49 -22.91
CA VAL A 153 18.68 -2.48 -22.41
C VAL A 153 18.62 -1.55 -21.22
N PRO A 154 17.70 -0.58 -21.19
CA PRO A 154 17.52 0.25 -20.02
C PRO A 154 16.95 -0.59 -18.86
N LEU A 155 17.43 -0.34 -17.64
CA LEU A 155 16.85 -0.86 -16.43
C LEU A 155 16.03 0.24 -15.75
N TRP A 156 14.90 -0.14 -15.13
CA TRP A 156 14.12 0.77 -14.31
C TRP A 156 14.83 1.01 -12.98
N HIS A 157 15.01 -0.05 -12.19
CA HIS A 157 15.62 -0.01 -10.88
C HIS A 157 16.36 -1.31 -10.55
N ILE A 158 17.25 -1.27 -9.56
CA ILE A 158 17.92 -2.43 -8.97
C ILE A 158 17.72 -2.37 -7.47
N SER A 159 16.67 -3.02 -6.98
CA SER A 159 16.37 -3.10 -5.54
C SER A 159 17.34 -4.04 -4.83
N GLY A 160 17.67 -3.74 -3.56
CA GLY A 160 18.59 -4.54 -2.75
C GLY A 160 20.04 -4.04 -2.72
N LEU A 161 20.38 -2.97 -3.47
CA LEU A 161 21.70 -2.34 -3.42
C LEU A 161 21.98 -1.58 -2.12
N ASP A 162 20.96 -1.32 -1.32
CA ASP A 162 21.08 -0.74 0.04
C ASP A 162 20.08 -1.38 1.02
N ASN A 163 20.32 -1.15 2.31
CA ASN A 163 19.41 -1.50 3.41
C ASN A 163 19.27 -0.32 4.39
N TYR A 164 19.22 0.90 3.83
CA TYR A 164 19.06 2.13 4.60
C TYR A 164 17.70 2.18 5.27
N SER A 165 16.63 2.05 4.50
CA SER A 165 15.27 2.05 4.99
C SER A 165 14.90 0.73 5.68
N ARG A 166 14.07 0.84 6.72
CA ARG A 166 13.39 -0.30 7.34
C ARG A 166 11.90 -0.04 7.28
N PRO A 167 11.17 -0.85 6.52
CA PRO A 167 9.72 -0.78 6.55
C PRO A 167 9.21 -0.92 7.98
N HIS A 168 8.20 -0.15 8.32
CA HIS A 168 7.58 -0.17 9.64
C HIS A 168 6.05 -0.17 9.49
N PRO A 169 5.35 -0.87 10.38
CA PRO A 169 3.90 -0.89 10.37
C PRO A 169 3.33 0.47 10.79
N LEU A 170 2.14 0.80 10.29
CA LEU A 170 1.48 2.08 10.52
C LEU A 170 0.38 1.93 11.57
N TYR A 171 0.78 1.53 12.78
CA TYR A 171 -0.07 1.48 13.95
C TYR A 171 0.59 2.12 15.18
N LYS A 172 -0.25 2.45 16.15
CA LYS A 172 0.13 2.96 17.46
C LYS A 172 -0.63 2.22 18.54
N HIS A 173 -0.03 2.11 19.72
CA HIS A 173 -0.66 1.50 20.88
C HIS A 173 -0.55 2.40 22.11
N ARG A 174 -1.69 2.59 22.79
CA ARG A 174 -1.78 3.18 24.13
C ARG A 174 -2.44 2.16 25.03
N PRO A 175 -1.69 1.49 25.93
CA PRO A 175 -2.28 0.52 26.85
C PRO A 175 -3.42 1.16 27.64
N VAL A 176 -4.61 0.54 27.60
CA VAL A 176 -5.76 0.98 28.38
C VAL A 176 -5.60 0.46 29.80
N GLU A 177 -5.25 1.32 30.75
CA GLU A 177 -5.24 0.93 32.17
C GLU A 177 -6.67 0.63 32.63
N ALA A 178 -6.86 -0.49 33.32
CA ALA A 178 -8.17 -1.04 33.73
C ALA A 178 -9.05 -0.08 34.56
N ASN A 179 -8.53 1.07 34.99
CA ASN A 179 -9.23 2.08 35.82
C ASN A 179 -9.00 3.53 35.38
N SER A 180 -8.38 3.79 34.26
CA SER A 180 -8.21 5.14 33.74
C SER A 180 -9.40 5.51 32.87
N ASN A 181 -10.10 6.59 33.24
CA ASN A 181 -10.91 7.33 32.29
C ASN A 181 -9.93 7.78 31.19
N PRO A 182 -10.07 7.36 29.93
CA PRO A 182 -9.13 7.78 28.91
C PRO A 182 -9.17 9.30 28.81
N ASP A 183 -8.06 9.93 29.18
CA ASP A 183 -7.86 11.37 28.97
C ASP A 183 -7.51 11.57 27.49
N PHE A 184 -8.51 11.28 26.65
CA PHE A 184 -8.43 11.60 25.24
C PHE A 184 -8.59 13.11 25.12
N SER A 185 -7.77 13.72 24.32
CA SER A 185 -7.94 15.10 23.87
C SER A 185 -9.29 15.35 23.18
N ASN A 186 -10.10 14.31 23.05
CA ASN A 186 -11.46 14.31 22.55
C ASN A 186 -12.38 13.52 23.49
N PRO A 187 -13.39 14.14 24.10
CA PRO A 187 -14.24 13.53 25.14
C PRO A 187 -15.35 12.62 24.59
N SER A 188 -15.27 12.12 23.37
CA SER A 188 -16.31 11.24 22.83
C SER A 188 -16.30 9.89 23.56
N PRO A 189 -17.45 9.40 24.03
CA PRO A 189 -17.51 8.12 24.72
C PRO A 189 -17.19 6.99 23.73
N LEU A 190 -16.37 6.02 24.15
CA LEU A 190 -16.16 4.78 23.41
C LEU A 190 -17.52 4.09 23.17
N THR A 191 -17.81 3.76 21.91
CA THR A 191 -19.10 3.18 21.51
C THR A 191 -18.99 1.77 20.93
N GLY A 192 -17.80 1.16 20.95
CA GLY A 192 -17.56 -0.20 20.45
C GLY A 192 -18.27 -1.30 21.24
N SER A 193 -18.44 -2.45 20.62
CA SER A 193 -19.07 -3.64 21.20
C SER A 193 -18.08 -4.58 21.89
N GLY A 194 -16.78 -4.34 21.74
CA GLY A 194 -15.71 -5.16 22.30
C GLY A 194 -15.43 -4.90 23.80
N PRO A 195 -14.48 -5.66 24.36
CA PRO A 195 -14.01 -5.45 25.73
C PRO A 195 -13.58 -4.01 25.96
N GLY A 196 -13.98 -3.41 27.08
CA GLY A 196 -13.67 -2.01 27.38
C GLY A 196 -14.35 -0.99 26.45
N ARG A 197 -15.39 -1.41 25.72
CA ARG A 197 -16.09 -0.61 24.69
C ARG A 197 -15.20 -0.22 23.50
N GLN A 198 -14.15 -0.99 23.26
CA GLN A 198 -13.30 -0.87 22.08
C GLN A 198 -14.04 -1.33 20.83
N TYR A 199 -13.70 -0.79 19.69
CA TYR A 199 -14.26 -1.22 18.42
C TYR A 199 -13.71 -2.59 17.99
N LEU A 200 -14.64 -3.40 17.51
CA LEU A 200 -14.36 -4.64 16.79
C LEU A 200 -14.44 -4.39 15.28
N GLY A 201 -13.81 -5.24 14.48
CA GLY A 201 -13.97 -5.17 13.03
C GLY A 201 -15.42 -5.28 12.57
N SER A 202 -16.27 -6.01 13.31
CA SER A 202 -17.71 -6.11 13.05
C SER A 202 -18.48 -4.80 13.32
N ASP A 203 -18.01 -3.96 14.26
CA ASP A 203 -18.59 -2.63 14.48
C ASP A 203 -18.37 -1.74 13.25
N MET A 204 -17.19 -1.85 12.63
CA MET A 204 -16.86 -1.12 11.41
C MET A 204 -17.76 -1.54 10.24
N ARG A 205 -18.01 -2.84 10.11
CA ARG A 205 -18.97 -3.31 9.11
C ARG A 205 -20.39 -2.78 9.41
N ALA A 206 -20.82 -2.79 10.67
CA ALA A 206 -22.13 -2.26 11.05
C ALA A 206 -22.26 -0.76 10.79
N ALA A 207 -21.21 0.01 11.07
CA ALA A 207 -21.18 1.45 10.87
C ALA A 207 -21.15 1.84 9.36
N TYR A 208 -20.23 1.24 8.59
CA TYR A 208 -19.95 1.65 7.23
C TYR A 208 -20.76 0.93 6.15
N TYR A 209 -21.25 -0.27 6.42
CA TYR A 209 -22.09 -1.02 5.48
C TYR A 209 -23.50 -1.27 6.00
N GLY A 210 -23.65 -1.52 7.31
CA GLY A 210 -24.92 -1.84 7.92
C GLY A 210 -25.32 -3.32 7.77
N SER A 211 -26.63 -3.59 7.73
CA SER A 211 -27.20 -4.93 7.67
C SER A 211 -27.50 -5.45 6.27
N GLY A 212 -26.86 -4.90 5.24
CA GLY A 212 -27.06 -5.34 3.87
C GLY A 212 -26.60 -6.79 3.60
N PRO A 213 -27.01 -7.39 2.47
CA PRO A 213 -26.81 -8.82 2.19
C PRO A 213 -25.40 -9.16 1.67
N LEU A 214 -24.58 -8.17 1.32
CA LEU A 214 -23.24 -8.43 0.79
C LEU A 214 -22.30 -8.83 1.92
N ASP A 215 -21.48 -9.83 1.70
CA ASP A 215 -20.59 -10.41 2.70
C ASP A 215 -19.20 -10.78 2.15
N GLY A 216 -18.92 -10.39 0.88
CA GLY A 216 -17.68 -10.68 0.19
C GLY A 216 -17.66 -12.04 -0.53
N THR A 217 -18.77 -12.79 -0.55
CA THR A 217 -18.84 -14.09 -1.23
C THR A 217 -18.28 -14.02 -2.66
N GLY A 218 -17.37 -14.96 -2.97
CA GLY A 218 -16.70 -15.06 -4.27
C GLY A 218 -15.56 -14.08 -4.49
N GLN A 219 -15.20 -13.26 -3.49
CA GLN A 219 -14.07 -12.35 -3.53
C GLN A 219 -12.91 -12.85 -2.68
N SER A 220 -11.71 -12.32 -2.92
CA SER A 220 -10.51 -12.55 -2.12
C SER A 220 -9.82 -11.20 -1.85
N VAL A 221 -9.19 -11.04 -0.69
CA VAL A 221 -8.35 -9.87 -0.36
C VAL A 221 -6.90 -10.31 -0.30
N GLY A 222 -5.98 -9.51 -0.83
CA GLY A 222 -4.53 -9.69 -0.71
C GLY A 222 -3.95 -8.69 0.28
N LEU A 223 -3.17 -9.16 1.23
CA LEU A 223 -2.50 -8.37 2.26
C LEU A 223 -0.99 -8.41 2.02
N PHE A 224 -0.36 -7.24 2.00
CA PHE A 224 1.07 -7.07 1.77
C PHE A 224 1.80 -7.04 3.10
N GLU A 225 2.76 -7.97 3.33
CA GLU A 225 3.39 -8.13 4.63
C GLU A 225 4.91 -8.36 4.55
N PHE A 226 5.67 -7.65 5.39
CA PHE A 226 7.10 -7.89 5.55
C PHE A 226 7.43 -8.97 6.58
N LEU A 227 6.49 -9.33 7.44
CA LEU A 227 6.65 -10.37 8.45
C LEU A 227 5.57 -11.44 8.29
N GLY A 228 5.81 -12.61 8.86
CA GLY A 228 4.82 -13.69 8.95
C GLY A 228 3.76 -13.41 10.01
N TYR A 229 2.82 -14.32 10.18
CA TYR A 229 1.73 -14.24 11.15
C TYR A 229 1.49 -15.58 11.84
N GLU A 230 0.82 -15.55 12.99
CA GLU A 230 0.35 -16.77 13.66
C GLU A 230 -1.17 -16.87 13.56
N LEU A 231 -1.68 -17.83 12.80
CA LEU A 231 -3.13 -18.05 12.64
C LEU A 231 -3.85 -18.28 13.98
N SER A 232 -3.12 -18.69 15.02
CA SER A 232 -3.63 -18.81 16.37
C SER A 232 -4.14 -17.50 16.94
N ASP A 233 -3.51 -16.36 16.62
CA ASP A 233 -3.86 -15.05 17.14
C ASP A 233 -5.07 -14.47 16.41
N VAL A 234 -5.14 -14.64 15.10
CA VAL A 234 -6.39 -14.40 14.34
C VAL A 234 -7.55 -15.23 14.91
N THR A 235 -7.32 -16.52 15.18
CA THR A 235 -8.32 -17.41 15.76
C THR A 235 -8.72 -16.97 17.17
N LEU A 236 -7.75 -16.57 17.99
CA LEU A 236 -7.97 -16.05 19.34
C LEU A 236 -8.86 -14.80 19.32
N TYR A 237 -8.66 -13.87 18.36
CA TYR A 237 -9.52 -12.72 18.21
C TYR A 237 -10.97 -13.14 18.00
N PHE A 238 -11.28 -13.94 16.99
CA PHE A 238 -12.65 -14.35 16.65
C PHE A 238 -13.30 -15.15 17.78
N GLN A 239 -12.54 -15.99 18.48
CA GLN A 239 -13.03 -16.69 19.69
C GLN A 239 -13.34 -15.74 20.84
N THR A 240 -12.44 -14.76 21.12
CA THR A 240 -12.61 -13.79 22.21
C THR A 240 -13.84 -12.92 22.02
N VAL A 241 -14.14 -12.53 20.78
CA VAL A 241 -15.31 -11.71 20.45
C VAL A 241 -16.54 -12.53 20.08
N ASN A 242 -16.47 -13.85 20.22
CA ASN A 242 -17.57 -14.80 19.94
C ASN A 242 -18.15 -14.65 18.53
N GLN A 243 -17.27 -14.54 17.54
CA GLN A 243 -17.62 -14.47 16.12
C GLN A 243 -17.00 -15.64 15.34
N PRO A 244 -17.65 -16.12 14.25
CA PRO A 244 -17.08 -17.19 13.46
C PRO A 244 -15.96 -16.69 12.54
N LEU A 245 -14.88 -17.45 12.42
CA LEU A 245 -13.88 -17.31 11.37
C LEU A 245 -14.20 -18.29 10.25
N ASN A 246 -14.91 -17.82 9.22
CA ASN A 246 -15.33 -18.67 8.08
C ASN A 246 -14.45 -18.47 6.84
N VAL A 247 -13.55 -17.51 6.85
CA VAL A 247 -12.65 -17.17 5.75
C VAL A 247 -11.37 -17.98 5.86
N ALA A 248 -10.90 -18.54 4.74
CA ALA A 248 -9.60 -19.18 4.69
C ALA A 248 -8.48 -18.13 4.71
N VAL A 249 -7.61 -18.16 5.72
CA VAL A 249 -6.40 -17.35 5.74
C VAL A 249 -5.25 -18.16 5.16
N LYS A 250 -4.62 -17.67 4.10
CA LYS A 250 -3.57 -18.37 3.37
C LYS A 250 -2.31 -17.52 3.23
N GLY A 251 -1.22 -17.96 3.84
CA GLY A 251 0.09 -17.36 3.62
C GLY A 251 0.64 -17.69 2.23
N VAL A 252 1.12 -16.67 1.53
CA VAL A 252 1.85 -16.77 0.27
C VAL A 252 3.30 -16.39 0.55
N SER A 253 4.21 -17.39 0.55
CA SER A 253 5.64 -17.16 0.78
C SER A 253 6.30 -16.61 -0.48
N VAL A 254 6.62 -15.32 -0.48
CA VAL A 254 7.35 -14.68 -1.58
C VAL A 254 8.83 -15.00 -1.43
N LYS A 255 9.39 -15.69 -2.43
CA LYS A 255 10.80 -16.12 -2.48
C LYS A 255 11.29 -16.87 -1.23
N GLY A 256 10.42 -17.66 -0.63
CA GLY A 256 10.78 -18.49 0.52
C GLY A 256 10.81 -17.73 1.85
N ALA A 257 10.19 -16.56 1.94
CA ALA A 257 10.00 -15.86 3.20
C ALA A 257 9.23 -16.73 4.21
N LYS A 258 9.53 -16.57 5.48
CA LYS A 258 8.89 -17.35 6.54
C LYS A 258 7.48 -16.86 6.77
N LEU A 259 6.52 -17.77 6.77
CA LEU A 259 5.10 -17.46 6.99
C LEU A 259 4.73 -17.36 8.48
N GLY A 260 5.46 -18.03 9.37
CA GLY A 260 5.23 -17.97 10.81
C GLY A 260 5.99 -16.84 11.47
N CYS A 261 5.41 -16.26 12.52
CA CYS A 261 5.97 -15.17 13.33
C CYS A 261 5.79 -15.45 14.83
N PRO A 262 6.53 -16.44 15.39
CA PRO A 262 6.38 -16.77 16.80
C PRO A 262 6.73 -15.59 17.72
N ALA A 263 5.85 -15.23 18.65
CA ALA A 263 5.88 -14.09 19.58
C ALA A 263 7.24 -13.80 20.21
N LYS A 264 8.05 -14.80 20.47
CA LYS A 264 9.39 -14.64 21.06
C LYS A 264 10.39 -13.92 20.14
N PHE A 265 10.17 -13.97 18.83
CA PHE A 265 11.18 -13.59 17.83
C PHE A 265 10.68 -12.60 16.79
N CYS A 266 9.38 -12.31 16.79
CA CYS A 266 8.70 -11.56 15.76
C CYS A 266 7.45 -10.92 16.39
N ASP A 267 7.04 -9.77 15.90
CA ASP A 267 5.81 -9.07 16.26
C ASP A 267 4.88 -9.15 15.03
N ASP A 268 3.76 -9.85 15.16
CA ASP A 268 2.77 -10.06 14.10
C ASP A 268 1.51 -9.20 14.26
N THR A 269 1.57 -8.18 15.08
CA THR A 269 0.43 -7.30 15.36
C THR A 269 -0.16 -6.69 14.08
N GLU A 270 0.70 -6.24 13.14
CA GLU A 270 0.24 -5.65 11.88
C GLU A 270 -0.51 -6.67 11.03
N GLN A 271 0.06 -7.87 10.87
CA GLN A 271 -0.54 -8.94 10.07
C GLN A 271 -1.88 -9.39 10.62
N ASP A 272 -1.96 -9.54 11.95
CA ASP A 272 -3.17 -9.98 12.62
C ASP A 272 -4.29 -8.94 12.51
N LEU A 273 -3.96 -7.65 12.71
CA LEU A 273 -4.97 -6.60 12.56
C LEU A 273 -5.46 -6.47 11.12
N ASP A 274 -4.57 -6.53 10.12
CA ASP A 274 -4.93 -6.46 8.70
C ASP A 274 -5.88 -7.60 8.30
N ILE A 275 -5.54 -8.84 8.69
CA ILE A 275 -6.37 -10.02 8.45
C ILE A 275 -7.74 -9.85 9.10
N VAL A 276 -7.78 -9.45 10.37
CA VAL A 276 -9.03 -9.30 11.14
C VAL A 276 -9.91 -8.20 10.55
N GLN A 277 -9.35 -7.03 10.20
CA GLN A 277 -10.14 -5.91 9.68
C GLN A 277 -10.73 -6.23 8.30
N ALA A 278 -9.94 -6.83 7.40
CA ALA A 278 -10.41 -7.24 6.08
C ALA A 278 -11.53 -8.29 6.18
N ILE A 279 -11.33 -9.35 6.98
CA ILE A 279 -12.31 -10.43 7.17
C ILE A 279 -13.59 -9.90 7.84
N SER A 280 -13.48 -9.05 8.85
CA SER A 280 -14.64 -8.52 9.55
C SER A 280 -15.53 -7.67 8.65
N MET A 281 -14.96 -6.95 7.69
CA MET A 281 -15.72 -6.19 6.70
C MET A 281 -16.38 -7.11 5.64
N ALA A 282 -15.73 -8.20 5.24
CA ALA A 282 -16.20 -9.14 4.21
C ALA A 282 -16.18 -10.60 4.72
N PRO A 283 -17.06 -10.97 5.68
CA PRO A 283 -16.92 -12.19 6.49
C PRO A 283 -17.20 -13.51 5.77
N ALA A 284 -17.62 -13.49 4.51
CA ALA A 284 -17.79 -14.66 3.66
C ALA A 284 -16.95 -14.61 2.39
N MET A 285 -15.91 -13.77 2.33
CA MET A 285 -14.96 -13.82 1.23
C MET A 285 -14.33 -15.24 1.15
N THR A 286 -13.86 -15.61 -0.03
CA THR A 286 -13.30 -16.94 -0.29
C THR A 286 -12.02 -17.15 0.53
N GLU A 287 -11.14 -16.16 0.54
CA GLU A 287 -9.85 -16.22 1.22
C GLU A 287 -9.24 -14.84 1.46
N ALA A 288 -8.45 -14.73 2.52
CA ALA A 288 -7.47 -13.68 2.73
C ALA A 288 -6.09 -14.24 2.39
N LEU A 289 -5.42 -13.65 1.41
CA LEU A 289 -4.09 -14.04 0.93
C LEU A 289 -3.06 -13.12 1.58
N VAL A 290 -2.22 -13.64 2.46
CA VAL A 290 -1.19 -12.91 3.19
C VAL A 290 0.14 -13.10 2.44
N TYR A 291 0.56 -12.10 1.67
CA TYR A 291 1.79 -12.13 0.88
C TYR A 291 2.96 -11.69 1.73
N VAL A 292 3.77 -12.64 2.17
CA VAL A 292 4.92 -12.39 3.06
C VAL A 292 6.22 -12.42 2.28
N GLY A 293 6.99 -11.34 2.35
CA GLY A 293 8.28 -11.20 1.66
C GLY A 293 9.28 -10.32 2.40
N ASN A 294 10.51 -10.25 1.88
CA ASN A 294 11.59 -9.47 2.46
C ASN A 294 11.91 -8.19 1.67
N ASN A 295 11.23 -7.98 0.56
CA ASN A 295 11.44 -6.87 -0.37
C ASN A 295 10.10 -6.45 -0.97
N ASP A 296 9.85 -5.15 -1.04
CA ASP A 296 8.63 -4.53 -1.54
C ASP A 296 8.33 -4.90 -3.00
N VAL A 297 9.31 -4.71 -3.88
CA VAL A 297 9.20 -5.03 -5.32
C VAL A 297 8.76 -6.48 -5.51
N ASP A 298 9.32 -7.41 -4.74
CA ASP A 298 9.02 -8.83 -4.85
C ASP A 298 7.60 -9.16 -4.42
N ILE A 299 7.15 -8.56 -3.31
CA ILE A 299 5.79 -8.80 -2.78
C ILE A 299 4.77 -8.22 -3.75
N PHE A 300 4.90 -6.96 -4.14
CA PHE A 300 3.98 -6.33 -5.08
C PHE A 300 3.96 -7.05 -6.43
N ASN A 301 5.13 -7.45 -6.95
CA ASN A 301 5.20 -8.18 -8.21
C ASN A 301 4.54 -9.56 -8.14
N GLN A 302 4.66 -10.27 -7.01
CA GLN A 302 3.95 -11.54 -6.80
C GLN A 302 2.43 -11.32 -6.78
N MET A 303 1.95 -10.29 -6.06
CA MET A 303 0.53 -9.92 -6.02
C MET A 303 -0.01 -9.56 -7.42
N ALA A 304 0.78 -8.86 -8.24
CA ALA A 304 0.44 -8.50 -9.62
C ALA A 304 0.35 -9.73 -10.53
N THR A 305 1.35 -10.61 -10.45
CA THR A 305 1.45 -11.77 -11.34
C THR A 305 0.51 -12.91 -10.97
N ASP A 306 0.18 -13.08 -9.69
CA ASP A 306 -0.88 -14.00 -9.24
C ASP A 306 -2.26 -13.51 -9.68
N ASN A 307 -2.51 -12.22 -9.58
CA ASN A 307 -3.75 -11.55 -9.99
C ASN A 307 -5.04 -12.25 -9.48
N ILE A 308 -4.98 -12.86 -8.30
CA ILE A 308 -6.08 -13.59 -7.67
C ILE A 308 -7.02 -12.61 -6.97
N ALA A 309 -6.49 -11.82 -6.01
CA ALA A 309 -7.24 -10.78 -5.32
C ALA A 309 -7.31 -9.51 -6.16
N LYS A 310 -8.50 -8.89 -6.22
CA LYS A 310 -8.74 -7.62 -6.92
C LYS A 310 -8.72 -6.42 -5.97
N GLN A 311 -8.78 -6.65 -4.70
CA GLN A 311 -8.63 -5.70 -3.62
C GLN A 311 -7.42 -6.10 -2.78
N LEU A 312 -6.47 -5.18 -2.64
CA LEU A 312 -5.20 -5.37 -1.98
C LEU A 312 -5.06 -4.34 -0.86
N SER A 313 -4.35 -4.67 0.21
CA SER A 313 -4.04 -3.74 1.30
C SER A 313 -2.56 -3.73 1.60
N CYS A 314 -2.04 -2.55 1.96
CA CYS A 314 -0.69 -2.36 2.49
C CYS A 314 -0.74 -1.38 3.67
N SER A 315 -0.37 -1.85 4.82
CA SER A 315 -0.37 -1.10 6.08
C SER A 315 1.06 -0.76 6.56
N TRP A 316 2.01 -0.74 5.63
CA TRP A 316 3.42 -0.47 5.89
C TRP A 316 3.88 0.82 5.24
N GLY A 317 4.79 1.53 5.92
CA GLY A 317 5.48 2.70 5.39
C GLY A 317 6.99 2.53 5.37
N TRP A 318 7.69 3.17 4.41
CA TRP A 318 9.15 3.23 4.34
C TRP A 318 9.64 4.41 3.53
N ASP A 319 10.93 4.72 3.66
CA ASP A 319 11.61 5.77 2.89
C ASP A 319 12.32 5.15 1.67
N PRO A 320 11.76 5.19 0.47
CA PRO A 320 12.41 4.69 -0.73
C PRO A 320 13.57 5.61 -1.14
N VAL A 321 14.49 5.11 -1.95
CA VAL A 321 15.54 5.94 -2.58
C VAL A 321 14.93 6.87 -3.62
N ASP A 322 14.05 6.29 -4.43
CA ASP A 322 13.25 6.97 -5.44
C ASP A 322 11.80 6.52 -5.29
N SER A 323 10.89 7.44 -5.02
CA SER A 323 9.47 7.15 -4.79
C SER A 323 8.72 6.57 -5.98
N ASN A 324 9.38 6.42 -7.15
CA ASN A 324 8.79 5.78 -8.33
C ASN A 324 9.18 4.31 -8.48
N ILE A 325 9.85 3.71 -7.51
CA ILE A 325 10.42 2.35 -7.67
C ILE A 325 9.35 1.37 -8.11
N ASP A 326 8.22 1.33 -7.41
CA ASP A 326 7.15 0.35 -7.64
C ASP A 326 6.11 0.78 -8.69
N ASP A 327 6.20 2.00 -9.24
CA ASP A 327 5.22 2.57 -10.20
C ASP A 327 4.90 1.62 -11.39
N PRO A 328 5.86 0.90 -12.00
CA PRO A 328 5.54 -0.07 -13.04
C PRO A 328 4.58 -1.19 -12.59
N ILE A 329 4.70 -1.63 -11.32
CA ILE A 329 3.85 -2.68 -10.75
C ILE A 329 2.49 -2.09 -10.35
N PHE A 330 2.45 -0.87 -9.80
CA PHE A 330 1.19 -0.21 -9.46
C PHE A 330 0.36 0.13 -10.70
N LYS A 331 1.00 0.48 -11.82
CA LYS A 331 0.33 0.60 -13.13
C LYS A 331 -0.21 -0.74 -13.64
N GLU A 332 0.50 -1.84 -13.37
CA GLU A 332 0.00 -3.18 -13.67
C GLU A 332 -1.24 -3.51 -12.82
N PHE A 333 -1.22 -3.24 -11.51
CA PHE A 333 -2.40 -3.38 -10.66
C PHE A 333 -3.60 -2.64 -11.24
N ALA A 334 -3.43 -1.35 -11.53
CA ALA A 334 -4.49 -0.52 -12.08
C ALA A 334 -5.02 -1.07 -13.41
N ALA A 335 -4.13 -1.52 -14.31
CA ALA A 335 -4.50 -2.08 -15.60
C ALA A 335 -5.22 -3.42 -15.49
N GLN A 336 -4.92 -4.22 -14.47
CA GLN A 336 -5.53 -5.52 -14.20
C GLN A 336 -6.80 -5.43 -13.35
N GLY A 337 -7.18 -4.21 -12.93
CA GLY A 337 -8.33 -4.00 -12.05
C GLY A 337 -8.07 -4.49 -10.62
N GLN A 338 -6.82 -4.49 -10.19
CA GLN A 338 -6.43 -4.64 -8.80
C GLN A 338 -6.33 -3.24 -8.16
N ASN A 339 -6.97 -3.06 -7.01
CA ASN A 339 -6.92 -1.80 -6.26
C ASN A 339 -6.13 -2.01 -4.98
N LEU A 340 -4.98 -1.35 -4.85
CA LEU A 340 -4.20 -1.34 -3.63
C LEU A 340 -4.66 -0.18 -2.75
N PHE A 341 -5.09 -0.48 -1.54
CA PHE A 341 -5.39 0.46 -0.47
C PHE A 341 -4.18 0.56 0.43
N ALA A 342 -3.55 1.73 0.49
CA ALA A 342 -2.34 1.93 1.28
C ALA A 342 -2.59 2.91 2.42
N ALA A 343 -2.22 2.53 3.62
CA ALA A 343 -2.29 3.36 4.82
C ALA A 343 -1.44 4.62 4.65
N SER A 344 -2.01 5.80 4.94
CA SER A 344 -1.37 7.09 4.63
C SER A 344 -0.36 7.55 5.67
N GLY A 345 -0.21 6.82 6.78
CA GLY A 345 0.74 7.16 7.83
C GLY A 345 0.12 7.68 9.11
N ASP A 346 0.91 7.62 10.20
CA ASP A 346 0.44 7.81 11.57
C ASP A 346 1.14 8.96 12.31
N ASN A 347 1.81 9.85 11.60
CA ASN A 347 2.56 10.94 12.20
C ASN A 347 2.04 12.33 11.80
N GLY A 348 0.78 12.41 11.33
CA GLY A 348 0.13 13.64 10.90
C GLY A 348 0.60 14.10 9.52
N ALA A 349 0.44 15.38 9.24
CA ALA A 349 0.67 15.93 7.91
C ALA A 349 2.08 15.71 7.36
N TYR A 350 2.19 15.47 6.05
CA TYR A 350 3.45 15.40 5.30
C TYR A 350 4.08 16.80 5.22
N VAL A 351 4.77 17.22 6.24
CA VAL A 351 5.36 18.57 6.28
C VAL A 351 6.83 18.52 6.64
N GLY A 352 7.66 18.74 5.65
CA GLY A 352 8.96 19.42 5.71
C GLY A 352 9.99 19.06 6.78
N THR A 353 9.74 18.12 7.67
CA THR A 353 10.70 17.59 8.61
C THR A 353 10.72 16.09 8.48
N ASN A 354 11.90 15.53 8.45
CA ASN A 354 12.27 14.16 8.14
C ASN A 354 11.53 13.02 8.89
N LYS A 355 10.58 13.32 9.75
CA LYS A 355 9.91 12.32 10.58
C LYS A 355 8.60 11.77 10.01
N ASN A 356 7.97 12.52 9.11
CA ASN A 356 6.66 12.14 8.54
C ASN A 356 6.76 11.75 7.06
N ASN A 357 7.95 11.88 6.43
CA ASN A 357 8.13 11.52 5.03
C ASN A 357 8.22 10.01 4.82
N ASP A 358 8.70 9.29 5.84
CA ASP A 358 8.88 7.84 5.79
C ASP A 358 7.54 7.09 5.84
N ASP A 359 6.45 7.76 6.24
CA ASP A 359 5.10 7.18 6.29
C ASP A 359 4.34 7.37 4.97
N ALA A 360 4.78 8.26 4.09
CA ALA A 360 4.01 8.63 2.90
C ALA A 360 4.05 7.56 1.79
N TRP A 361 5.15 6.81 1.67
CA TRP A 361 5.27 5.75 0.67
C TRP A 361 4.80 4.40 1.25
N PRO A 362 3.99 3.62 0.47
CA PRO A 362 3.60 3.82 -0.93
C PRO A 362 2.36 4.69 -1.13
N ALA A 363 1.72 5.17 -0.06
CA ALA A 363 0.40 5.81 -0.11
C ALA A 363 0.34 7.10 -0.96
N ASP A 364 1.45 7.77 -1.22
CA ASP A 364 1.47 8.96 -2.08
C ASP A 364 1.63 8.65 -3.59
N ASP A 365 1.68 7.37 -4.01
CA ASP A 365 1.61 7.02 -5.42
C ASP A 365 0.23 7.34 -6.04
N ALA A 366 0.23 7.62 -7.34
CA ALA A 366 -0.97 8.02 -8.08
C ALA A 366 -1.84 6.84 -8.56
N ASN A 367 -1.30 5.62 -8.57
CA ASN A 367 -1.93 4.43 -9.12
C ASN A 367 -2.53 3.49 -8.06
N LEU A 368 -2.63 3.97 -6.82
CA LEU A 368 -3.23 3.28 -5.69
C LEU A 368 -4.17 4.22 -4.91
N VAL A 369 -4.93 3.67 -3.97
CA VAL A 369 -5.86 4.42 -3.10
C VAL A 369 -5.18 4.67 -1.76
N SER A 370 -4.90 5.94 -1.46
CA SER A 370 -4.36 6.37 -0.17
C SER A 370 -5.47 6.47 0.88
N VAL A 371 -5.29 5.87 2.04
CA VAL A 371 -6.33 5.75 3.08
C VAL A 371 -5.89 6.41 4.38
N GLY A 372 -6.57 7.49 4.75
CA GLY A 372 -6.41 8.19 6.03
C GLY A 372 -7.22 7.57 7.15
N ALA A 373 -7.09 8.13 8.34
CA ALA A 373 -7.82 7.67 9.52
C ALA A 373 -8.66 8.76 10.18
N THR A 374 -9.76 8.32 10.81
CA THR A 374 -10.74 9.14 11.51
C THR A 374 -10.99 8.64 12.92
N HIS A 375 -11.71 9.42 13.72
CA HIS A 375 -12.32 8.99 14.96
C HIS A 375 -13.84 8.90 14.76
N LEU A 376 -14.37 7.68 14.83
CA LEU A 376 -15.78 7.36 14.63
C LEU A 376 -16.54 7.38 15.94
N VAL A 377 -17.79 7.83 15.89
CA VAL A 377 -18.80 7.59 16.94
C VAL A 377 -19.97 6.85 16.31
N THR A 378 -20.37 5.73 16.90
CA THR A 378 -21.56 4.97 16.48
C THR A 378 -22.75 5.22 17.41
N GLN A 379 -23.96 4.93 16.94
CA GLN A 379 -25.21 5.02 17.74
C GLN A 379 -25.28 3.91 18.84
N GLY A 380 -24.15 3.60 19.45
CA GLY A 380 -23.96 2.56 20.44
C GLY A 380 -23.25 1.32 19.90
N ALA A 381 -23.02 0.34 20.77
CA ALA A 381 -22.25 -0.86 20.47
C ALA A 381 -22.86 -1.66 19.29
N GLY A 382 -22.05 -1.88 18.24
CA GLY A 382 -22.53 -2.54 17.02
C GLY A 382 -23.57 -1.74 16.24
N GLY A 383 -23.73 -0.45 16.56
CA GLY A 383 -24.71 0.42 15.93
C GLY A 383 -24.23 1.04 14.62
N PRO A 384 -25.14 1.71 13.90
CA PRO A 384 -24.79 2.42 12.69
C PRO A 384 -23.91 3.65 12.97
N TRP A 385 -23.34 4.19 11.93
CA TRP A 385 -22.59 5.44 11.94
C TRP A 385 -23.43 6.58 12.55
N ASP A 386 -22.81 7.43 13.37
CA ASP A 386 -23.42 8.62 13.96
C ASP A 386 -22.65 9.89 13.53
N SER A 387 -21.36 9.92 13.79
CA SER A 387 -20.49 11.03 13.43
C SER A 387 -19.03 10.60 13.32
N GLU A 388 -18.24 11.37 12.58
CA GLU A 388 -16.79 11.20 12.45
C GLU A 388 -16.08 12.55 12.52
N ILE A 389 -14.86 12.54 13.04
CA ILE A 389 -13.92 13.65 12.96
C ILE A 389 -12.57 13.13 12.45
N ALA A 390 -11.80 13.98 11.80
CA ALA A 390 -10.45 13.62 11.34
C ALA A 390 -9.53 13.25 12.50
N TRP A 391 -8.78 12.16 12.36
CA TRP A 391 -7.77 11.77 13.34
C TRP A 391 -6.52 12.64 13.22
N ASN A 392 -6.05 13.20 14.32
CA ASN A 392 -4.95 14.18 14.29
C ASN A 392 -3.58 13.58 13.92
N PHE A 393 -3.45 12.27 13.95
CA PHE A 393 -2.24 11.57 13.49
C PHE A 393 -2.35 11.06 12.06
N SER A 394 -3.52 11.17 11.39
CA SER A 394 -3.72 10.74 10.01
C SER A 394 -2.70 11.37 9.07
N GLY A 395 -1.97 10.56 8.34
CA GLY A 395 -1.03 11.01 7.31
C GLY A 395 -1.78 11.69 6.16
N GLY A 396 -1.22 12.77 5.65
CA GLY A 396 -1.83 13.47 4.53
C GLY A 396 -1.13 14.78 4.17
N GLY A 397 -1.40 15.21 2.96
CA GLY A 397 -0.76 16.40 2.38
C GLY A 397 -0.29 16.17 0.95
N PRO A 398 0.34 17.17 0.34
CA PRO A 398 1.03 16.99 -0.94
C PRO A 398 2.20 16.03 -0.78
N SER A 399 2.40 15.13 -1.78
CA SER A 399 3.51 14.18 -1.82
C SER A 399 4.84 14.83 -1.46
N PRO A 400 5.54 14.36 -0.41
CA PRO A 400 6.85 14.89 -0.02
C PRO A 400 7.92 14.60 -1.08
N ALA A 401 7.73 13.55 -1.85
CA ALA A 401 8.56 13.17 -2.99
C ALA A 401 8.27 14.01 -4.24
N LYS A 402 7.26 14.88 -4.21
CA LYS A 402 6.83 15.74 -5.31
C LYS A 402 6.34 14.97 -6.54
N LEU A 403 5.73 13.82 -6.31
CA LEU A 403 5.05 13.07 -7.37
C LEU A 403 4.01 13.97 -8.04
N ARG A 404 3.95 13.89 -9.37
CA ARG A 404 3.07 14.77 -10.15
C ARG A 404 1.59 14.54 -9.82
N ILE A 405 0.82 15.62 -9.74
CA ILE A 405 -0.63 15.55 -9.54
C ILE A 405 -1.31 14.74 -10.67
N PRO A 406 -2.07 13.67 -10.34
CA PRO A 406 -2.77 12.87 -11.33
C PRO A 406 -3.99 13.59 -11.92
N GLY A 407 -4.41 13.15 -13.12
CA GLY A 407 -5.51 13.78 -13.84
C GLY A 407 -6.83 13.80 -13.08
N TYR A 408 -7.12 12.80 -12.27
CA TYR A 408 -8.35 12.75 -11.48
C TYR A 408 -8.37 13.79 -10.34
N GLN A 409 -7.22 14.23 -9.82
CA GLN A 409 -7.14 15.33 -8.86
C GLN A 409 -7.19 16.72 -9.52
N GLN A 410 -7.01 16.80 -10.84
CA GLN A 410 -7.10 18.05 -11.59
C GLN A 410 -8.54 18.39 -12.01
N LEU A 411 -9.52 17.57 -11.67
CA LEU A 411 -10.92 17.87 -11.91
C LEU A 411 -11.34 19.14 -11.17
N ALA A 412 -12.18 19.96 -11.81
CA ALA A 412 -12.65 21.21 -11.22
C ALA A 412 -13.40 20.97 -9.91
N GLY A 413 -13.00 21.68 -8.86
CA GLY A 413 -13.59 21.55 -7.52
C GLY A 413 -12.80 20.67 -6.54
N VAL A 414 -11.93 19.77 -7.04
CA VAL A 414 -11.11 18.91 -6.15
C VAL A 414 -10.13 19.75 -5.36
N ILE A 415 -9.24 20.48 -6.02
CA ILE A 415 -8.30 21.38 -5.35
C ILE A 415 -8.86 22.80 -5.35
N ASN A 416 -8.94 23.38 -4.16
CA ASN A 416 -9.52 24.70 -3.95
C ASN A 416 -8.84 25.44 -2.78
N SER A 417 -9.25 26.68 -2.52
CA SER A 417 -8.66 27.51 -1.45
C SER A 417 -8.94 27.01 -0.03
N SER A 418 -9.99 26.20 0.17
CA SER A 418 -10.40 25.71 1.49
C SER A 418 -9.52 24.53 1.92
N ASN A 419 -9.20 23.61 1.00
CA ASN A 419 -8.38 22.44 1.32
C ASN A 419 -6.87 22.67 1.19
N ALA A 420 -6.45 23.80 0.60
CA ALA A 420 -5.04 24.14 0.42
C ALA A 420 -4.20 23.06 -0.29
N GLY A 421 -4.83 22.20 -1.12
CA GLY A 421 -4.16 21.14 -1.86
C GLY A 421 -3.19 21.67 -2.92
N SER A 422 -2.20 20.87 -3.25
CA SER A 422 -1.24 21.19 -4.30
C SER A 422 -1.87 21.06 -5.69
N THR A 423 -1.66 22.04 -6.56
CA THR A 423 -2.00 21.97 -7.98
C THR A 423 -0.89 21.35 -8.83
N ALA A 424 0.25 21.01 -8.22
CA ALA A 424 1.43 20.48 -8.91
C ALA A 424 1.73 19.03 -8.51
N TYR A 425 1.48 18.67 -7.25
CA TYR A 425 1.85 17.39 -6.68
C TYR A 425 0.63 16.59 -6.26
N ARG A 426 0.77 15.26 -6.25
CA ARG A 426 -0.20 14.30 -5.72
C ARG A 426 -0.59 14.70 -4.28
N ASN A 427 -1.87 14.71 -3.98
CA ASN A 427 -2.41 15.00 -2.64
C ASN A 427 -2.99 13.71 -2.03
N ALA A 428 -2.63 13.41 -0.80
CA ALA A 428 -3.10 12.27 -0.01
C ALA A 428 -3.85 12.78 1.24
N PRO A 429 -4.76 11.96 1.79
CA PRO A 429 -5.27 10.70 1.28
C PRO A 429 -6.37 10.88 0.21
N ASP A 430 -6.90 9.76 -0.33
CA ASP A 430 -8.05 9.76 -1.22
C ASP A 430 -9.36 9.56 -0.47
N VAL A 431 -9.34 8.72 0.56
CA VAL A 431 -10.46 8.32 1.41
C VAL A 431 -9.97 8.05 2.84
N ALA A 432 -10.90 7.84 3.77
CA ALA A 432 -10.54 7.49 5.16
C ALA A 432 -11.52 6.47 5.76
N ALA A 433 -11.18 5.94 6.92
CA ALA A 433 -12.06 5.20 7.82
C ALA A 433 -11.54 5.28 9.26
N GLU A 434 -12.34 4.82 10.25
CA GLU A 434 -11.94 4.77 11.65
C GLU A 434 -10.53 4.18 11.85
N GLY A 435 -9.71 4.78 12.71
CA GLY A 435 -8.36 4.35 13.05
C GLY A 435 -7.79 4.99 14.31
N ASP A 436 -8.63 5.51 15.22
CA ASP A 436 -8.19 6.10 16.49
C ASP A 436 -7.93 5.02 17.56
N PHE A 437 -7.49 5.42 18.76
CA PHE A 437 -7.07 4.58 19.88
C PHE A 437 -8.20 3.83 20.59
N ASP A 438 -9.15 3.33 19.86
CA ASP A 438 -10.32 2.60 20.35
C ASP A 438 -10.54 1.24 19.71
N ASN A 439 -9.52 0.70 19.04
CA ASN A 439 -9.56 -0.61 18.42
C ASN A 439 -9.06 -1.73 19.34
N PHE A 440 -9.63 -2.94 19.15
CA PHE A 440 -9.29 -4.15 19.87
C PHE A 440 -8.52 -5.11 18.96
N VAL A 441 -7.36 -5.58 19.43
CA VAL A 441 -6.45 -6.46 18.69
C VAL A 441 -6.05 -7.65 19.55
N CYS A 442 -5.85 -8.80 18.92
CA CYS A 442 -5.17 -9.95 19.51
C CYS A 442 -3.91 -10.25 18.68
N SER A 443 -2.77 -10.31 19.34
CA SER A 443 -1.46 -10.65 18.79
C SER A 443 -0.58 -11.23 19.90
N ASP A 444 0.47 -11.97 19.57
CA ASP A 444 1.42 -12.55 20.53
C ASP A 444 0.73 -13.35 21.66
N GLY A 445 -0.37 -14.06 21.33
CA GLY A 445 -1.13 -14.87 22.28
C GLY A 445 -1.99 -14.08 23.30
N SER A 446 -2.18 -12.78 23.11
CA SER A 446 -2.95 -11.93 24.03
C SER A 446 -3.81 -10.91 23.27
N CYS A 447 -4.86 -10.41 23.96
CA CYS A 447 -5.75 -9.43 23.37
C CYS A 447 -5.80 -8.15 24.23
N SER A 448 -5.81 -6.99 23.58
CA SER A 448 -5.89 -5.69 24.25
C SER A 448 -6.60 -4.64 23.40
N GLY A 449 -7.06 -3.57 24.05
CA GLY A 449 -7.58 -2.38 23.37
C GLY A 449 -6.57 -1.24 23.36
N GLY A 450 -6.96 -0.11 22.77
CA GLY A 450 -6.14 1.10 22.70
C GLY A 450 -5.22 1.14 21.50
N TRP A 451 -5.54 0.42 20.45
CA TRP A 451 -4.81 0.41 19.19
C TRP A 451 -5.38 1.44 18.22
N ALA A 452 -4.50 2.06 17.45
CA ALA A 452 -4.82 3.07 16.45
C ALA A 452 -3.89 2.93 15.23
N GLY A 453 -4.27 3.54 14.12
CA GLY A 453 -3.43 3.65 12.93
C GLY A 453 -4.22 3.67 11.64
N THR A 454 -3.62 4.22 10.62
CA THR A 454 -4.13 4.12 9.24
C THR A 454 -4.11 2.67 8.75
N SER A 455 -3.34 1.79 9.41
CA SER A 455 -3.37 0.32 9.26
C SER A 455 -4.73 -0.31 9.54
N PHE A 456 -5.59 0.30 10.35
CA PHE A 456 -6.96 -0.19 10.52
C PHE A 456 -7.86 0.20 9.36
N ALA A 457 -7.64 1.37 8.79
CA ALA A 457 -8.48 1.93 7.73
C ALA A 457 -8.27 1.25 6.36
N ALA A 458 -7.02 0.98 5.98
CA ALA A 458 -6.68 0.40 4.68
C ALA A 458 -7.31 -0.98 4.45
N PRO A 459 -7.17 -1.99 5.34
CA PRO A 459 -7.79 -3.30 5.15
C PRO A 459 -9.33 -3.27 5.24
N ARG A 460 -9.91 -2.31 5.97
CA ARG A 460 -11.37 -2.07 5.97
C ARG A 460 -11.86 -1.65 4.59
N TRP A 461 -11.15 -0.72 3.93
CA TRP A 461 -11.45 -0.34 2.56
C TRP A 461 -11.25 -1.49 1.57
N ALA A 462 -10.21 -2.31 1.72
CA ALA A 462 -10.03 -3.51 0.90
C ALA A 462 -11.18 -4.51 1.09
N GLY A 463 -11.62 -4.75 2.32
CA GLY A 463 -12.80 -5.56 2.63
C GLY A 463 -14.10 -4.97 2.05
N PHE A 464 -14.29 -3.65 2.15
CA PHE A 464 -15.45 -2.97 1.56
C PHE A 464 -15.43 -3.05 0.03
N MET A 465 -14.26 -2.96 -0.60
CA MET A 465 -14.11 -3.16 -2.04
C MET A 465 -14.50 -4.59 -2.46
N ALA A 466 -14.32 -5.59 -1.60
CA ALA A 466 -14.84 -6.93 -1.86
C ALA A 466 -16.37 -6.97 -1.92
N LEU A 467 -17.08 -6.17 -1.10
CA LEU A 467 -18.54 -6.03 -1.20
C LEU A 467 -18.96 -5.35 -2.52
N ILE A 468 -18.25 -4.29 -2.92
CA ILE A 468 -18.46 -3.60 -4.20
C ILE A 468 -18.31 -4.58 -5.37
N ASN A 469 -17.23 -5.37 -5.37
CA ASN A 469 -16.96 -6.33 -6.44
C ASN A 469 -17.93 -7.51 -6.43
N GLN A 470 -18.40 -7.97 -5.25
CA GLN A 470 -19.48 -8.94 -5.15
C GLN A 470 -20.74 -8.45 -5.85
N GLN A 471 -21.17 -7.19 -5.60
CA GLN A 471 -22.34 -6.61 -6.27
C GLN A 471 -22.11 -6.42 -7.77
N ALA A 472 -20.92 -5.96 -8.19
CA ALA A 472 -20.59 -5.82 -9.61
C ALA A 472 -20.73 -7.15 -10.36
N VAL A 473 -20.18 -8.23 -9.80
CA VAL A 473 -20.26 -9.59 -10.36
C VAL A 473 -21.71 -10.09 -10.36
N ALA A 474 -22.47 -9.89 -9.28
CA ALA A 474 -23.89 -10.23 -9.21
C ALA A 474 -24.73 -9.48 -10.28
N ASN A 475 -24.34 -8.26 -10.62
CA ASN A 475 -24.91 -7.45 -11.70
C ASN A 475 -24.46 -7.90 -13.11
N GLY A 476 -23.63 -8.94 -13.23
CA GLY A 476 -23.08 -9.43 -14.49
C GLY A 476 -21.98 -8.55 -15.07
N ARG A 477 -21.29 -7.79 -14.22
CA ARG A 477 -20.15 -6.94 -14.57
C ARG A 477 -18.84 -7.58 -14.13
N LYS A 478 -17.73 -7.16 -14.71
CA LYS A 478 -16.40 -7.48 -14.18
C LYS A 478 -16.15 -6.70 -12.86
N PRO A 479 -15.24 -7.17 -11.98
CA PRO A 479 -14.73 -6.35 -10.88
C PRO A 479 -14.31 -4.95 -11.36
N LEU A 480 -14.42 -3.96 -10.50
CA LEU A 480 -14.04 -2.61 -10.84
C LEU A 480 -12.55 -2.53 -11.15
N GLY A 481 -12.20 -1.79 -12.19
CA GLY A 481 -10.83 -1.41 -12.48
C GLY A 481 -10.33 -0.33 -11.54
N PHE A 482 -9.32 0.42 -11.97
CA PHE A 482 -8.68 1.47 -11.19
C PHE A 482 -9.70 2.44 -10.55
N LEU A 483 -9.71 2.50 -9.22
CA LEU A 483 -10.81 3.09 -8.45
C LEU A 483 -10.73 4.62 -8.34
N ASN A 484 -9.53 5.21 -8.22
CA ASN A 484 -9.39 6.65 -7.95
C ASN A 484 -10.15 7.56 -8.92
N PRO A 485 -10.08 7.40 -10.25
CA PRO A 485 -10.84 8.24 -11.14
C PRO A 485 -12.36 8.17 -10.93
N LEU A 486 -12.89 7.04 -10.42
CA LEU A 486 -14.32 6.88 -10.09
C LEU A 486 -14.68 7.60 -8.79
N ILE A 487 -13.86 7.42 -7.73
CA ILE A 487 -14.05 8.10 -6.44
C ILE A 487 -14.10 9.62 -6.64
N TYR A 488 -13.12 10.17 -7.37
CA TYR A 488 -13.04 11.61 -7.59
C TYR A 488 -14.22 12.15 -8.42
N ARG A 489 -14.77 11.38 -9.36
CA ARG A 489 -15.99 11.75 -10.09
C ARG A 489 -17.23 11.70 -9.20
N ILE A 490 -17.34 10.73 -8.30
CA ILE A 490 -18.43 10.68 -7.31
C ILE A 490 -18.29 11.87 -6.35
N GLY A 491 -17.10 12.15 -5.85
CA GLY A 491 -16.84 13.23 -4.91
C GLY A 491 -17.22 14.62 -5.41
N ILE A 492 -17.01 14.91 -6.71
CA ILE A 492 -17.48 16.18 -7.31
C ILE A 492 -18.93 16.10 -7.80
N GLY A 493 -19.60 14.97 -7.66
CA GLY A 493 -20.95 14.72 -8.13
C GLY A 493 -22.03 15.25 -7.16
N SER A 494 -23.26 15.36 -7.65
CA SER A 494 -24.40 15.85 -6.87
C SER A 494 -24.88 14.92 -5.75
N ASN A 495 -24.40 13.65 -5.75
CA ASN A 495 -24.80 12.63 -4.78
C ASN A 495 -23.70 12.39 -3.72
N TYR A 496 -22.66 13.20 -3.70
CA TYR A 496 -21.52 13.03 -2.82
C TYR A 496 -21.94 12.78 -1.36
N ASP A 497 -22.76 13.65 -0.79
CA ASP A 497 -23.22 13.57 0.62
C ASP A 497 -24.05 12.30 0.93
N SER A 498 -24.52 11.59 -0.08
CA SER A 498 -25.20 10.31 0.10
C SER A 498 -24.28 9.12 -0.12
N ASP A 499 -23.23 9.28 -0.89
CA ASP A 499 -22.30 8.19 -1.26
C ASP A 499 -21.11 8.09 -0.29
N PHE A 500 -20.72 9.21 0.32
CA PHE A 500 -19.69 9.30 1.35
C PHE A 500 -20.22 9.96 2.63
N HIS A 501 -19.58 9.69 3.76
CA HIS A 501 -19.66 10.53 4.95
C HIS A 501 -18.59 11.61 4.82
N ASP A 502 -19.00 12.85 4.55
CA ASP A 502 -18.12 14.02 4.47
C ASP A 502 -17.66 14.41 5.89
N ILE A 503 -16.36 14.38 6.15
CA ILE A 503 -15.78 14.65 7.45
C ILE A 503 -15.25 16.09 7.44
N VAL A 504 -15.90 16.97 8.21
CA VAL A 504 -15.69 18.42 8.13
C VAL A 504 -15.12 19.01 9.41
N SER A 505 -14.64 18.17 10.32
CA SER A 505 -14.11 18.57 11.62
C SER A 505 -12.84 17.82 11.98
N GLY A 506 -11.90 18.50 12.61
CA GLY A 506 -10.59 17.96 12.99
C GLY A 506 -9.48 18.45 12.04
N ASN A 507 -8.29 17.93 12.25
CA ASN A 507 -7.10 18.27 11.46
C ASN A 507 -5.99 17.23 11.70
N ASN A 508 -4.98 17.20 10.81
CA ASN A 508 -3.77 16.38 10.98
C ASN A 508 -2.54 17.21 11.36
N THR A 509 -2.71 18.18 12.22
CA THR A 509 -1.69 19.16 12.68
C THR A 509 -1.41 20.32 11.73
N LYS A 510 -1.70 20.21 10.45
CA LYS A 510 -1.51 21.28 9.47
C LYS A 510 -2.72 21.52 8.58
N PHE A 511 -3.29 20.46 8.02
CA PHE A 511 -4.46 20.55 7.16
C PHE A 511 -5.72 20.34 8.00
N ASN A 512 -6.77 21.08 7.70
CA ASN A 512 -8.07 20.91 8.34
C ASN A 512 -8.98 20.06 7.47
N ALA A 513 -9.82 19.25 8.11
CA ALA A 513 -10.97 18.65 7.49
C ALA A 513 -11.94 19.75 7.05
N VAL A 514 -12.40 19.72 5.81
CA VAL A 514 -13.29 20.74 5.20
C VAL A 514 -14.31 20.04 4.31
N VAL A 515 -15.39 20.74 3.97
CA VAL A 515 -16.42 20.22 3.05
C VAL A 515 -15.81 19.77 1.73
N GLY A 516 -16.11 18.56 1.32
CA GLY A 516 -15.59 17.91 0.12
C GLY A 516 -14.18 17.36 0.31
N TYR A 517 -13.39 17.30 -0.75
CA TYR A 517 -12.04 16.77 -0.69
C TYR A 517 -11.09 17.59 0.18
N ASP A 518 -10.36 16.93 1.07
CA ASP A 518 -9.27 17.57 1.84
C ASP A 518 -8.02 16.66 2.00
N LEU A 519 -7.03 17.15 2.75
CA LEU A 519 -5.72 16.50 2.90
C LEU A 519 -5.57 15.82 4.27
N VAL A 520 -6.67 15.43 4.90
CA VAL A 520 -6.71 14.73 6.20
C VAL A 520 -7.45 13.40 6.06
N ASP A 521 -8.61 13.42 5.40
CA ASP A 521 -9.50 12.26 5.21
C ASP A 521 -10.00 12.09 3.76
N GLY A 522 -9.45 12.87 2.81
CA GLY A 522 -9.77 12.74 1.38
C GLY A 522 -11.23 13.11 1.08
N TRP A 523 -11.97 12.18 0.49
CA TRP A 523 -13.42 12.28 0.27
C TRP A 523 -14.25 11.77 1.47
N GLY A 524 -13.58 11.41 2.58
CA GLY A 524 -14.23 10.87 3.77
C GLY A 524 -14.40 9.36 3.77
N SER A 525 -15.36 8.86 4.57
CA SER A 525 -15.56 7.43 4.80
C SER A 525 -16.74 6.84 4.00
N MET A 526 -16.84 5.52 3.98
CA MET A 526 -17.82 4.75 3.21
C MET A 526 -19.25 4.98 3.72
N ASN A 527 -20.19 5.35 2.84
CA ASN A 527 -21.62 5.42 3.17
C ASN A 527 -22.40 4.23 2.60
N GLY A 528 -22.12 3.06 3.10
CA GLY A 528 -22.91 1.84 2.95
C GLY A 528 -23.25 1.44 1.52
N SER A 529 -24.49 1.02 1.35
CA SER A 529 -25.01 0.57 0.03
C SER A 529 -25.05 1.69 -1.01
N ASN A 530 -25.09 2.95 -0.60
CA ASN A 530 -25.14 4.06 -1.56
C ASN A 530 -23.84 4.13 -2.38
N LEU A 531 -22.68 4.11 -1.72
CA LEU A 531 -21.40 4.09 -2.41
C LEU A 531 -21.23 2.82 -3.26
N ILE A 532 -21.68 1.66 -2.73
CA ILE A 532 -21.67 0.40 -3.49
C ILE A 532 -22.52 0.54 -4.77
N ASP A 533 -23.72 1.09 -4.67
CA ASP A 533 -24.63 1.30 -5.80
C ASP A 533 -24.06 2.30 -6.82
N ALA A 534 -23.42 3.36 -6.35
CA ALA A 534 -22.75 4.34 -7.22
C ALA A 534 -21.62 3.71 -8.04
N LEU A 535 -20.83 2.83 -7.43
CA LEU A 535 -19.70 2.16 -8.06
C LEU A 535 -20.08 0.92 -8.88
N ALA A 536 -20.85 0.00 -8.30
CA ALA A 536 -21.18 -1.30 -8.90
C ALA A 536 -22.51 -1.31 -9.68
N GLY A 537 -23.32 -0.26 -9.55
CA GLY A 537 -24.72 -0.21 -9.98
C GLY A 537 -25.63 -0.88 -8.98
N LYS A 538 -26.90 -0.42 -8.93
CA LYS A 538 -27.90 -0.95 -7.99
C LYS A 538 -28.03 -2.47 -8.10
N ALA A 539 -28.25 -3.12 -6.98
CA ALA A 539 -28.54 -4.55 -6.93
C ALA A 539 -29.77 -4.85 -7.82
N LYS A 540 -29.69 -5.92 -8.61
CA LYS A 540 -30.80 -6.38 -9.49
C LYS A 540 -31.80 -7.22 -8.72
#